data_8c7ec31097b5f5abe22018adb8bab6e4
#
_entry.id   8c7ec31097b5f5abe22018adb8bab6e4
#
_cell.length_a   1.000
_cell.length_b   1.000
_cell.length_c   1.000
_cell.angle_alpha   90.00
_cell.angle_beta   90.00
_cell.angle_gamma   90.00
#
_symmetry.space_group_name_H-M   'P 1'
#
loop_
_entity.id
_entity.type
_entity.pdbx_description
1 polymer ?
#
loop_
_entity_poly.entity_id
_entity_poly.type
_entity_poly.pdbx_seq_one_letter_code
_entity_poly.pdbx_strand_id
1 'polypeptide(L)'
;DLLVTMGQLFGPIPGGLGISVIFVGALLAATTGIVGATVIAMGLISLPTMLNNKYDKTLASGIVCSSGTLGQIIPPSIVLIIIADQLASASDVANTIRQNDYKLLTGEFNMPGEFRVASTSAGDMFLGALLPGLVLVGLYMFYVFIYARLKPNAAPPVPFKGKFDFNFWVKVLVVIIPPLALIFAVLGSILLGIATVNQAGSIGAIGATLMAGYRLHKGKKDAFYPL
;
A
#
# COMPACT_ATOMS: atom_id res chain seq x y z
N ASP A 1 -15.37 4.78 -6.27
CA ASP A 1 -15.88 5.34 -5.02
C ASP A 1 -14.77 5.86 -4.11
N LEU A 2 -13.69 5.08 -3.82
CA LEU A 2 -12.61 5.50 -2.90
C LEU A 2 -11.96 6.82 -3.33
N LEU A 3 -11.49 6.91 -4.59
CA LEU A 3 -10.86 8.13 -5.11
C LEU A 3 -11.82 9.33 -5.12
N VAL A 4 -13.09 9.11 -5.49
CA VAL A 4 -14.11 10.17 -5.49
C VAL A 4 -14.35 10.68 -4.07
N THR A 5 -14.49 9.78 -3.11
CA THR A 5 -14.74 10.16 -1.71
C THR A 5 -13.53 10.87 -1.09
N MET A 6 -12.30 10.39 -1.37
CA MET A 6 -11.08 11.06 -0.94
C MET A 6 -10.87 12.40 -1.66
N GLY A 7 -11.19 12.46 -2.97
CA GLY A 7 -11.20 13.71 -3.73
C GLY A 7 -12.18 14.75 -3.19
N GLN A 8 -13.31 14.32 -2.64
CA GLN A 8 -14.26 15.20 -1.96
C GLN A 8 -13.73 15.69 -0.60
N LEU A 9 -13.03 14.81 0.14
CA LEU A 9 -12.48 15.12 1.46
C LEU A 9 -11.33 16.14 1.38
N PHE A 10 -10.38 15.91 0.51
CA PHE A 10 -9.19 16.75 0.37
C PHE A 10 -9.35 17.84 -0.70
N GLY A 11 -10.37 17.75 -1.56
CA GLY A 11 -10.58 18.65 -2.71
C GLY A 11 -10.50 20.15 -2.41
N PRO A 12 -11.07 20.65 -1.31
CA PRO A 12 -10.99 22.07 -0.96
C PRO A 12 -9.58 22.59 -0.70
N ILE A 13 -8.63 21.70 -0.41
CA ILE A 13 -7.24 22.06 -0.15
C ILE A 13 -6.48 22.18 -1.48
N PRO A 14 -5.61 23.20 -1.68
CA PRO A 14 -4.72 23.25 -2.85
C PRO A 14 -3.91 21.95 -2.97
N GLY A 15 -3.93 21.32 -4.16
CA GLY A 15 -3.31 20.01 -4.35
C GLY A 15 -4.10 18.83 -3.79
N GLY A 16 -5.28 19.05 -3.19
CA GLY A 16 -6.04 18.05 -2.47
C GLY A 16 -6.42 16.81 -3.29
N LEU A 17 -6.74 16.99 -4.57
CA LEU A 17 -6.97 15.84 -5.45
C LEU A 17 -5.71 15.01 -5.65
N GLY A 18 -4.53 15.64 -5.79
CA GLY A 18 -3.24 14.95 -5.86
C GLY A 18 -2.92 14.19 -4.57
N ILE A 19 -3.17 14.79 -3.41
CA ILE A 19 -3.05 14.15 -2.09
C ILE A 19 -3.97 12.93 -2.01
N SER A 20 -5.21 13.04 -2.48
CA SER A 20 -6.16 11.93 -2.55
C SER A 20 -5.64 10.78 -3.41
N VAL A 21 -5.03 11.09 -4.55
CA VAL A 21 -4.44 10.10 -5.47
C VAL A 21 -3.29 9.37 -4.80
N ILE A 22 -2.40 10.07 -4.09
CA ILE A 22 -1.29 9.43 -3.35
C ILE A 22 -1.84 8.54 -2.24
N PHE A 23 -2.80 9.01 -1.45
CA PHE A 23 -3.40 8.23 -0.37
C PHE A 23 -4.08 6.95 -0.89
N VAL A 24 -4.91 7.09 -1.92
CA VAL A 24 -5.58 5.94 -2.56
C VAL A 24 -4.58 5.02 -3.22
N GLY A 25 -3.54 5.58 -3.87
CA GLY A 25 -2.44 4.83 -4.44
C GLY A 25 -1.69 4.01 -3.41
N ALA A 26 -1.41 4.57 -2.23
CA ALA A 26 -0.79 3.85 -1.12
C ALA A 26 -1.66 2.67 -0.63
N LEU A 27 -2.97 2.84 -0.52
CA LEU A 27 -3.90 1.76 -0.16
C LEU A 27 -3.96 0.66 -1.23
N LEU A 28 -4.02 1.04 -2.52
CA LEU A 28 -3.99 0.07 -3.61
C LEU A 28 -2.63 -0.62 -3.71
N ALA A 29 -1.55 0.12 -3.50
CA ALA A 29 -0.19 -0.38 -3.46
C ALA A 29 -0.04 -1.52 -2.44
N ALA A 30 -0.53 -1.30 -1.21
CA ALA A 30 -0.53 -2.29 -0.14
C ALA A 30 -1.38 -3.55 -0.45
N THR A 31 -2.29 -3.48 -1.43
CA THR A 31 -3.09 -4.65 -1.84
C THR A 31 -2.55 -5.38 -3.05
N THR A 32 -1.80 -4.70 -3.93
CA THR A 32 -1.34 -5.26 -5.21
C THR A 32 0.09 -5.78 -5.14
N GLY A 33 0.98 -5.11 -4.42
CA GLY A 33 2.40 -5.46 -4.33
C GLY A 33 3.18 -5.37 -5.66
N ILE A 34 2.57 -4.81 -6.73
CA ILE A 34 3.14 -4.76 -8.09
C ILE A 34 3.03 -3.33 -8.64
N VAL A 35 4.17 -2.68 -8.89
CA VAL A 35 4.24 -1.28 -9.40
C VAL A 35 3.48 -1.12 -10.71
N GLY A 36 3.76 -1.95 -11.71
CA GLY A 36 3.18 -1.80 -13.05
C GLY A 36 1.65 -1.82 -13.02
N ALA A 37 1.07 -2.78 -12.30
CA ALA A 37 -0.38 -2.89 -12.16
C ALA A 37 -0.97 -1.66 -11.44
N THR A 38 -0.32 -1.20 -10.37
CA THR A 38 -0.78 -0.05 -9.60
C THR A 38 -0.69 1.26 -10.40
N VAL A 39 0.42 1.50 -11.10
CA VAL A 39 0.59 2.69 -11.96
C VAL A 39 -0.47 2.72 -13.06
N ILE A 40 -0.69 1.59 -13.75
CA ILE A 40 -1.71 1.50 -14.81
C ILE A 40 -3.11 1.74 -14.25
N ALA A 41 -3.47 1.06 -13.16
CA ALA A 41 -4.78 1.24 -12.52
C ALA A 41 -5.01 2.69 -12.05
N MET A 42 -4.03 3.28 -11.36
CA MET A 42 -4.09 4.67 -10.92
C MET A 42 -4.11 5.63 -12.11
N GLY A 43 -3.35 5.37 -13.17
CA GLY A 43 -3.36 6.16 -14.39
C GLY A 43 -4.74 6.20 -15.03
N LEU A 44 -5.37 5.05 -15.22
CA LEU A 44 -6.69 4.96 -15.84
C LEU A 44 -7.79 5.64 -15.00
N ILE A 45 -7.70 5.56 -13.68
CA ILE A 45 -8.75 6.08 -12.77
C ILE A 45 -8.52 7.56 -12.44
N SER A 46 -7.27 7.95 -12.17
CA SER A 46 -6.95 9.25 -11.56
C SER A 46 -6.57 10.31 -12.58
N LEU A 47 -5.80 9.93 -13.62
CA LEU A 47 -5.28 10.89 -14.59
C LEU A 47 -6.37 11.66 -15.33
N PRO A 48 -7.45 11.03 -15.87
CA PRO A 48 -8.55 11.76 -16.50
C PRO A 48 -9.20 12.75 -15.53
N THR A 49 -9.41 12.34 -14.28
CA THR A 49 -10.02 13.19 -13.25
C THR A 49 -9.13 14.39 -12.93
N MET A 50 -7.82 14.20 -12.82
CA MET A 50 -6.87 15.29 -12.55
C MET A 50 -6.82 16.28 -13.72
N LEU A 51 -6.75 15.80 -14.96
CA LEU A 51 -6.71 16.65 -16.16
C LEU A 51 -8.02 17.44 -16.36
N ASN A 52 -9.17 16.82 -16.10
CA ASN A 52 -10.47 17.49 -16.15
C ASN A 52 -10.58 18.62 -15.10
N ASN A 53 -9.88 18.48 -13.96
CA ASN A 53 -9.78 19.49 -12.92
C ASN A 53 -8.58 20.44 -13.13
N LYS A 54 -8.05 20.53 -14.35
CA LYS A 54 -7.01 21.48 -14.77
C LYS A 54 -5.67 21.33 -14.04
N TYR A 55 -5.36 20.12 -13.57
CA TYR A 55 -4.01 19.84 -13.07
C TYR A 55 -3.00 19.88 -14.21
N ASP A 56 -1.80 20.39 -13.92
CA ASP A 56 -0.68 20.32 -14.85
C ASP A 56 -0.38 18.86 -15.21
N LYS A 57 -0.15 18.60 -16.51
CA LYS A 57 0.04 17.24 -17.03
C LYS A 57 1.27 16.56 -16.43
N THR A 58 2.35 17.32 -16.26
CA THR A 58 3.61 16.84 -15.71
C THR A 58 3.44 16.45 -14.23
N LEU A 59 2.77 17.32 -13.46
CA LEU A 59 2.48 17.05 -12.06
C LEU A 59 1.53 15.87 -11.91
N ALA A 60 0.47 15.79 -12.70
CA ALA A 60 -0.51 14.71 -12.61
C ALA A 60 0.11 13.35 -12.95
N SER A 61 0.89 13.25 -14.02
CA SER A 61 1.61 12.01 -14.35
C SER A 61 2.65 11.65 -13.30
N GLY A 62 3.39 12.61 -12.78
CA GLY A 62 4.34 12.40 -11.68
C GLY A 62 3.68 11.86 -10.42
N ILE A 63 2.52 12.40 -10.01
CA ILE A 63 1.74 11.91 -8.87
C ILE A 63 1.28 10.46 -9.09
N VAL A 64 0.77 10.14 -10.28
CA VAL A 64 0.33 8.78 -10.61
C VAL A 64 1.49 7.79 -10.56
N CYS A 65 2.63 8.12 -11.17
CA CYS A 65 3.80 7.26 -11.17
C CYS A 65 4.37 7.07 -9.74
N SER A 66 4.52 8.15 -8.98
CA SER A 66 5.05 8.07 -7.62
C SER A 66 4.10 7.32 -6.68
N SER A 67 2.78 7.51 -6.79
CA SER A 67 1.82 6.75 -5.99
C SER A 67 1.84 5.25 -6.31
N GLY A 68 2.06 4.89 -7.57
CA GLY A 68 2.15 3.49 -7.99
C GLY A 68 3.42 2.80 -7.51
N THR A 69 4.55 3.51 -7.39
CA THR A 69 5.80 2.92 -6.89
C THR A 69 5.73 2.52 -5.42
N LEU A 70 4.80 3.08 -4.64
CA LEU A 70 4.57 2.69 -3.25
C LEU A 70 4.23 1.20 -3.11
N GLY A 71 3.74 0.54 -4.16
CA GLY A 71 3.42 -0.89 -4.16
C GLY A 71 4.59 -1.83 -3.94
N GLN A 72 5.83 -1.36 -4.11
CA GLN A 72 7.02 -2.15 -3.80
C GLN A 72 7.60 -1.83 -2.42
N ILE A 73 7.17 -0.74 -1.81
CA ILE A 73 7.75 -0.23 -0.56
C ILE A 73 6.82 -0.54 0.60
N ILE A 74 5.51 -0.35 0.41
CA ILE A 74 4.51 -0.63 1.46
C ILE A 74 4.20 -2.13 1.49
N PRO A 75 4.36 -2.79 2.64
CA PRO A 75 4.00 -4.20 2.78
C PRO A 75 2.48 -4.46 2.55
N PRO A 76 2.11 -5.65 2.04
CA PRO A 76 2.94 -6.74 1.56
C PRO A 76 3.53 -6.48 0.16
N SER A 77 4.82 -6.63 0.01
CA SER A 77 5.58 -6.37 -1.23
C SER A 77 6.29 -7.63 -1.71
N ILE A 78 6.17 -7.93 -3.00
CA ILE A 78 6.83 -9.08 -3.63
C ILE A 78 8.35 -8.95 -3.55
N VAL A 79 8.89 -7.74 -3.73
CA VAL A 79 10.33 -7.49 -3.66
C VAL A 79 10.86 -7.78 -2.27
N LEU A 80 10.16 -7.37 -1.21
CA LEU A 80 10.57 -7.64 0.17
C LEU A 80 10.54 -9.16 0.48
N ILE A 81 9.60 -9.90 -0.09
CA ILE A 81 9.53 -11.36 0.05
C ILE A 81 10.76 -12.01 -0.60
N ILE A 82 11.08 -11.63 -1.84
CA ILE A 82 12.24 -12.19 -2.56
C ILE A 82 13.54 -11.84 -1.84
N ILE A 83 13.70 -10.61 -1.35
CA ILE A 83 14.88 -10.21 -0.58
C ILE A 83 14.99 -11.02 0.71
N ALA A 84 13.88 -11.20 1.44
CA ALA A 84 13.86 -12.01 2.66
C ALA A 84 14.29 -13.44 2.40
N ASP A 85 13.80 -14.06 1.33
CA ASP A 85 14.15 -15.42 0.92
C ASP A 85 15.65 -15.56 0.59
N GLN A 86 16.20 -14.58 -0.16
CA GLN A 86 17.63 -14.55 -0.49
C GLN A 86 18.50 -14.35 0.77
N LEU A 87 18.08 -13.47 1.69
CA LEU A 87 18.79 -13.25 2.95
C LEU A 87 18.72 -14.47 3.86
N ALA A 88 17.58 -15.14 3.94
CA ALA A 88 17.44 -16.39 4.69
C ALA A 88 18.38 -17.46 4.12
N SER A 89 18.38 -17.68 2.81
CA SER A 89 19.28 -18.61 2.13
C SER A 89 20.76 -18.30 2.39
N ALA A 90 21.16 -17.03 2.32
CA ALA A 90 22.52 -16.59 2.62
C ALA A 90 22.89 -16.86 4.09
N SER A 91 21.97 -16.65 5.03
CA SER A 91 22.16 -16.94 6.45
C SER A 91 22.35 -18.44 6.71
N ASP A 92 21.60 -19.29 6.01
CA ASP A 92 21.72 -20.75 6.13
C ASP A 92 23.07 -21.25 5.62
N VAL A 93 23.54 -20.74 4.48
CA VAL A 93 24.87 -21.05 3.95
C VAL A 93 25.96 -20.59 4.94
N ALA A 94 25.87 -19.36 5.45
CA ALA A 94 26.82 -18.84 6.43
C ALA A 94 26.83 -19.68 7.72
N ASN A 95 25.66 -20.09 8.20
CA ASN A 95 25.57 -20.96 9.39
C ASN A 95 26.17 -22.34 9.15
N THR A 96 26.01 -22.90 7.96
CA THR A 96 26.61 -24.19 7.59
C THR A 96 28.15 -24.10 7.58
N ILE A 97 28.70 -23.04 7.01
CA ILE A 97 30.15 -22.80 7.00
C ILE A 97 30.67 -22.64 8.43
N ARG A 98 30.04 -21.76 9.24
CA ARG A 98 30.44 -21.52 10.64
C ARG A 98 30.36 -22.81 11.50
N GLN A 99 29.35 -23.63 11.30
CA GLN A 99 29.20 -24.87 11.99
C GLN A 99 30.33 -25.86 11.65
N ASN A 100 30.73 -25.94 10.39
CA ASN A 100 31.86 -26.75 9.95
C ASN A 100 33.18 -26.28 10.55
N ASP A 101 33.41 -24.96 10.53
CA ASP A 101 34.61 -24.34 11.12
C ASP A 101 34.65 -24.57 12.64
N TYR A 102 33.54 -24.39 13.33
CA TYR A 102 33.42 -24.64 14.77
C TYR A 102 33.73 -26.09 15.09
N LYS A 103 33.19 -27.03 14.32
CA LYS A 103 33.48 -28.46 14.47
C LYS A 103 34.95 -28.79 14.27
N LEU A 104 35.61 -28.16 13.27
CA LEU A 104 37.06 -28.38 13.03
C LEU A 104 37.92 -27.82 14.16
N LEU A 105 37.52 -26.72 14.79
CA LEU A 105 38.28 -26.06 15.84
C LEU A 105 38.06 -26.66 17.22
N THR A 106 36.84 -27.14 17.54
CA THR A 106 36.46 -27.57 18.88
C THR A 106 36.22 -29.08 18.99
N GLY A 107 36.02 -29.76 17.87
CA GLY A 107 35.56 -31.15 17.82
C GLY A 107 34.07 -31.36 18.16
N GLU A 108 33.35 -30.29 18.51
CA GLU A 108 31.93 -30.38 18.88
C GLU A 108 31.01 -30.21 17.65
N PHE A 109 29.92 -30.99 17.61
CA PHE A 109 28.96 -30.94 16.50
C PHE A 109 27.94 -29.82 16.63
N ASN A 110 27.65 -29.32 17.84
CA ASN A 110 26.64 -28.31 18.10
C ASN A 110 27.29 -26.96 18.38
N MET A 111 27.20 -26.06 17.42
CA MET A 111 27.62 -24.68 17.59
C MET A 111 26.59 -23.92 18.45
N PRO A 112 27.00 -23.22 19.52
CA PRO A 112 26.14 -22.37 20.33
C PRO A 112 25.41 -21.31 19.51
N GLY A 113 24.19 -20.94 19.93
CA GLY A 113 23.35 -19.98 19.22
C GLY A 113 23.99 -18.59 19.03
N GLU A 114 24.87 -18.21 19.95
CA GLU A 114 25.61 -16.95 19.92
C GLU A 114 26.51 -16.79 18.67
N PHE A 115 26.97 -17.90 18.10
CA PHE A 115 27.81 -17.91 16.89
C PHE A 115 27.00 -18.02 15.60
N ARG A 116 25.68 -18.19 15.69
CA ARG A 116 24.81 -18.28 14.51
C ARG A 116 24.47 -16.93 13.95
N VAL A 117 24.41 -16.85 12.64
CA VAL A 117 23.84 -15.69 11.94
C VAL A 117 22.33 -15.75 12.07
N ALA A 118 21.71 -14.66 12.48
CA ALA A 118 20.26 -14.57 12.54
C ALA A 118 19.65 -14.65 11.12
N SER A 119 18.63 -15.47 10.96
CA SER A 119 17.87 -15.55 9.73
C SER A 119 16.84 -14.42 9.68
N THR A 120 16.64 -13.84 8.52
CA THR A 120 15.66 -12.75 8.29
C THR A 120 14.40 -13.35 7.66
N SER A 121 13.26 -13.12 8.30
CA SER A 121 11.97 -13.55 7.77
C SER A 121 11.31 -12.47 6.90
N ALA A 122 10.33 -12.84 6.07
CA ALA A 122 9.50 -11.89 5.35
C ALA A 122 8.73 -10.95 6.30
N GLY A 123 8.33 -11.45 7.48
CA GLY A 123 7.71 -10.64 8.53
C GLY A 123 8.62 -9.52 9.04
N ASP A 124 9.90 -9.84 9.29
CA ASP A 124 10.90 -8.85 9.74
C ASP A 124 11.11 -7.78 8.68
N MET A 125 11.20 -8.17 7.39
CA MET A 125 11.32 -7.22 6.28
C MET A 125 10.10 -6.34 6.16
N PHE A 126 8.90 -6.86 6.37
CA PHE A 126 7.66 -6.09 6.35
C PHE A 126 7.58 -5.08 7.50
N LEU A 127 7.94 -5.49 8.71
CA LEU A 127 8.02 -4.58 9.86
C LEU A 127 9.03 -3.45 9.60
N GLY A 128 10.21 -3.79 9.11
CA GLY A 128 11.25 -2.83 8.79
C GLY A 128 10.85 -1.83 7.70
N ALA A 129 10.08 -2.26 6.70
CA ALA A 129 9.66 -1.42 5.57
C ALA A 129 8.42 -0.58 5.86
N LEU A 130 7.60 -0.93 6.86
CA LEU A 130 6.33 -0.28 7.13
C LEU A 130 6.52 1.20 7.48
N LEU A 131 7.38 1.51 8.43
CA LEU A 131 7.61 2.88 8.87
C LEU A 131 8.23 3.76 7.76
N PRO A 132 9.32 3.36 7.07
CA PRO A 132 9.84 4.10 5.93
C PRO A 132 8.81 4.30 4.81
N GLY A 133 7.99 3.28 4.52
CA GLY A 133 6.91 3.37 3.54
C GLY A 133 5.87 4.44 3.90
N LEU A 134 5.41 4.48 5.15
CA LEU A 134 4.46 5.50 5.62
C LEU A 134 5.08 6.90 5.61
N VAL A 135 6.35 7.04 6.00
CA VAL A 135 7.08 8.31 5.91
C VAL A 135 7.15 8.79 4.46
N LEU A 136 7.42 7.90 3.52
CA LEU A 136 7.47 8.24 2.10
C LEU A 136 6.10 8.72 1.56
N VAL A 137 5.01 8.07 1.94
CA VAL A 137 3.64 8.54 1.62
C VAL A 137 3.44 9.96 2.15
N GLY A 138 3.81 10.21 3.40
CA GLY A 138 3.72 11.53 4.01
C GLY A 138 4.55 12.57 3.26
N LEU A 139 5.77 12.24 2.85
CA LEU A 139 6.64 13.11 2.07
C LEU A 139 6.06 13.43 0.69
N TYR A 140 5.46 12.46 0.00
CA TYR A 140 4.79 12.70 -1.29
C TYR A 140 3.58 13.62 -1.13
N MET A 141 2.74 13.38 -0.12
CA MET A 141 1.59 14.25 0.17
C MET A 141 2.04 15.66 0.53
N PHE A 142 3.09 15.80 1.34
CA PHE A 142 3.67 17.07 1.74
C PHE A 142 4.28 17.82 0.54
N TYR A 143 5.00 17.12 -0.33
CA TYR A 143 5.54 17.70 -1.55
C TYR A 143 4.43 18.28 -2.44
N VAL A 144 3.36 17.51 -2.68
CA VAL A 144 2.24 17.98 -3.50
C VAL A 144 1.55 19.17 -2.85
N PHE A 145 1.40 19.16 -1.54
CA PHE A 145 0.82 20.29 -0.80
C PHE A 145 1.65 21.57 -0.94
N ILE A 146 2.97 21.48 -0.74
CA ILE A 146 3.87 22.63 -0.92
C ILE A 146 3.86 23.11 -2.37
N TYR A 147 3.99 22.19 -3.32
CA TYR A 147 4.01 22.53 -4.74
C TYR A 147 2.73 23.25 -5.17
N ALA A 148 1.57 22.81 -4.71
CA ALA A 148 0.28 23.42 -4.96
C ALA A 148 0.16 24.82 -4.31
N ARG A 149 0.81 25.03 -3.16
CA ARG A 149 0.88 26.37 -2.52
C ARG A 149 1.76 27.34 -3.30
N LEU A 150 2.88 26.86 -3.82
CA LEU A 150 3.84 27.69 -4.59
C LEU A 150 3.34 27.93 -6.02
N LYS A 151 2.62 26.98 -6.62
CA LYS A 151 2.05 27.07 -7.98
C LYS A 151 0.57 26.72 -8.00
N PRO A 152 -0.32 27.61 -7.56
CA PRO A 152 -1.77 27.32 -7.44
C PRO A 152 -2.42 26.91 -8.76
N ASN A 153 -1.90 27.42 -9.90
CA ASN A 153 -2.41 27.09 -11.23
C ASN A 153 -2.08 25.66 -11.67
N ALA A 154 -1.06 25.02 -11.09
CA ALA A 154 -0.66 23.65 -11.46
C ALA A 154 -1.48 22.58 -10.74
N ALA A 155 -2.07 22.90 -9.58
CA ALA A 155 -2.87 21.96 -8.79
C ALA A 155 -4.03 22.72 -8.10
N PRO A 156 -5.02 23.21 -8.88
CA PRO A 156 -6.11 24.01 -8.35
C PRO A 156 -6.96 23.18 -7.37
N PRO A 157 -7.50 23.82 -6.32
CA PRO A 157 -8.44 23.17 -5.43
C PRO A 157 -9.73 22.81 -6.18
N VAL A 158 -10.29 21.66 -5.84
CA VAL A 158 -11.58 21.20 -6.41
C VAL A 158 -12.64 21.38 -5.33
N PRO A 159 -13.48 22.42 -5.41
CA PRO A 159 -14.44 22.71 -4.37
C PRO A 159 -15.49 21.60 -4.27
N PHE A 160 -15.68 21.10 -3.07
CA PHE A 160 -16.77 20.19 -2.78
C PHE A 160 -18.07 20.97 -2.57
N LYS A 161 -19.09 20.71 -3.41
CA LYS A 161 -20.39 21.38 -3.33
C LYS A 161 -21.33 20.81 -2.27
N GLY A 162 -20.94 19.73 -1.60
CA GLY A 162 -21.71 19.09 -0.52
C GLY A 162 -21.40 19.68 0.84
N LYS A 163 -22.16 19.22 1.86
CA LYS A 163 -21.90 19.53 3.27
C LYS A 163 -21.11 18.40 3.90
N PHE A 164 -20.18 18.76 4.80
CA PHE A 164 -19.45 17.80 5.63
C PHE A 164 -20.31 17.34 6.81
N ASP A 165 -21.45 16.68 6.50
CA ASP A 165 -22.38 16.16 7.48
C ASP A 165 -21.94 14.80 8.02
N PHE A 166 -22.59 14.35 9.11
CA PHE A 166 -22.33 13.02 9.69
C PHE A 166 -22.42 11.90 8.65
N ASN A 167 -23.37 11.96 7.73
CA ASN A 167 -23.53 11.00 6.64
C ASN A 167 -22.32 10.97 5.69
N PHE A 168 -21.67 12.12 5.46
CA PHE A 168 -20.43 12.18 4.67
C PHE A 168 -19.29 11.43 5.38
N TRP A 169 -19.13 11.63 6.69
CA TRP A 169 -18.11 10.93 7.47
C TRP A 169 -18.35 9.42 7.53
N VAL A 170 -19.60 9.00 7.69
CA VAL A 170 -19.97 7.59 7.59
C VAL A 170 -19.60 7.02 6.22
N LYS A 171 -19.88 7.74 5.13
CA LYS A 171 -19.49 7.33 3.76
C LYS A 171 -17.97 7.19 3.63
N VAL A 172 -17.19 8.13 4.16
CA VAL A 172 -15.72 8.08 4.18
C VAL A 172 -15.24 6.81 4.88
N LEU A 173 -15.75 6.53 6.07
CA LEU A 173 -15.39 5.34 6.85
C LEU A 173 -15.78 4.05 6.13
N VAL A 174 -17.01 3.94 5.62
CA VAL A 174 -17.49 2.75 4.88
C VAL A 174 -16.66 2.46 3.64
N VAL A 175 -16.05 3.47 3.04
CA VAL A 175 -15.22 3.29 1.84
C VAL A 175 -13.77 2.95 2.19
N ILE A 176 -13.22 3.47 3.30
CA ILE A 176 -11.83 3.26 3.72
C ILE A 176 -11.67 1.97 4.54
N ILE A 177 -12.61 1.67 5.44
CA ILE A 177 -12.49 0.54 6.38
C ILE A 177 -12.28 -0.80 5.67
N PRO A 178 -13.03 -1.17 4.62
CA PRO A 178 -12.85 -2.48 3.99
C PRO A 178 -11.45 -2.73 3.43
N PRO A 179 -10.84 -1.83 2.62
CA PRO A 179 -9.45 -2.02 2.18
C PRO A 179 -8.46 -2.07 3.34
N LEU A 180 -8.60 -1.20 4.34
CA LEU A 180 -7.74 -1.22 5.52
C LEU A 180 -7.88 -2.52 6.31
N ALA A 181 -9.10 -2.99 6.55
CA ALA A 181 -9.35 -4.25 7.25
C ALA A 181 -8.70 -5.43 6.51
N LEU A 182 -8.74 -5.44 5.17
CA LEU A 182 -8.08 -6.46 4.37
C LEU A 182 -6.54 -6.39 4.52
N ILE A 183 -5.96 -5.20 4.46
CA ILE A 183 -4.52 -4.99 4.66
C ILE A 183 -4.12 -5.47 6.05
N PHE A 184 -4.85 -5.07 7.10
CA PHE A 184 -4.57 -5.49 8.47
C PHE A 184 -4.77 -6.99 8.67
N ALA A 185 -5.75 -7.62 8.03
CA ALA A 185 -5.95 -9.06 8.11
C ALA A 185 -4.78 -9.83 7.47
N VAL A 186 -4.34 -9.42 6.29
CA VAL A 186 -3.22 -10.06 5.57
C VAL A 186 -1.90 -9.80 6.31
N LEU A 187 -1.54 -8.53 6.49
CA LEU A 187 -0.27 -8.15 7.11
C LEU A 187 -0.22 -8.60 8.57
N GLY A 188 -1.30 -8.38 9.32
CA GLY A 188 -1.37 -8.77 10.74
C GLY A 188 -1.23 -10.28 10.93
N SER A 189 -1.80 -11.11 10.05
CA SER A 189 -1.64 -12.57 10.14
C SER A 189 -0.19 -13.03 9.94
N ILE A 190 0.57 -12.33 9.09
CA ILE A 190 2.00 -12.60 8.88
C ILE A 190 2.81 -12.13 10.08
N LEU A 191 2.59 -10.91 10.56
CA LEU A 191 3.36 -10.30 11.65
C LEU A 191 3.16 -11.02 13.00
N LEU A 192 1.95 -11.54 13.22
CA LEU A 192 1.63 -12.35 14.40
C LEU A 192 2.10 -13.81 14.28
N GLY A 193 2.69 -14.19 13.14
CA GLY A 193 3.14 -15.57 12.91
C GLY A 193 1.99 -16.60 12.77
N ILE A 194 0.75 -16.14 12.58
CA ILE A 194 -0.44 -16.99 12.44
C ILE A 194 -0.47 -17.64 11.07
N ALA A 195 -0.04 -16.92 10.03
CA ALA A 195 -0.05 -17.38 8.65
C ALA A 195 1.30 -17.13 7.97
N THR A 196 1.70 -18.07 7.13
CA THR A 196 2.80 -17.85 6.19
C THR A 196 2.38 -16.85 5.11
N VAL A 197 3.34 -16.29 4.37
CA VAL A 197 3.06 -15.35 3.28
C VAL A 197 2.06 -15.92 2.26
N ASN A 198 2.21 -17.21 1.92
CA ASN A 198 1.31 -17.89 0.97
C ASN A 198 -0.12 -18.05 1.53
N GLN A 199 -0.25 -18.39 2.82
CA GLN A 199 -1.54 -18.51 3.49
C GLN A 199 -2.22 -17.15 3.64
N ALA A 200 -1.48 -16.11 3.98
CA ALA A 200 -1.97 -14.74 4.06
C ALA A 200 -2.43 -14.21 2.68
N GLY A 201 -1.76 -14.60 1.59
CA GLY A 201 -2.22 -14.33 0.22
C GLY A 201 -3.60 -14.95 -0.05
N SER A 202 -3.84 -16.17 0.42
CA SER A 202 -5.15 -16.83 0.30
C SER A 202 -6.24 -16.10 1.11
N ILE A 203 -5.93 -15.64 2.31
CA ILE A 203 -6.82 -14.79 3.14
C ILE A 203 -7.18 -13.52 2.38
N GLY A 204 -6.18 -12.87 1.77
CA GLY A 204 -6.37 -11.69 0.94
C GLY A 204 -7.27 -11.92 -0.27
N ALA A 205 -7.07 -13.02 -1.00
CA ALA A 205 -7.87 -13.38 -2.15
C ALA A 205 -9.34 -13.64 -1.78
N ILE A 206 -9.59 -14.40 -0.71
CA ILE A 206 -10.94 -14.66 -0.20
C ILE A 206 -11.60 -13.35 0.23
N GLY A 207 -10.90 -12.53 1.02
CA GLY A 207 -11.42 -11.23 1.49
C GLY A 207 -11.75 -10.28 0.34
N ALA A 208 -10.88 -10.16 -0.66
CA ALA A 208 -11.12 -9.34 -1.85
C ALA A 208 -12.32 -9.85 -2.66
N THR A 209 -12.47 -11.17 -2.82
CA THR A 209 -13.60 -11.78 -3.54
C THR A 209 -14.92 -11.50 -2.82
N LEU A 210 -14.95 -11.64 -1.49
CA LEU A 210 -16.14 -11.34 -0.67
C LEU A 210 -16.52 -9.86 -0.76
N MET A 211 -15.54 -8.96 -0.69
CA MET A 211 -15.76 -7.51 -0.83
C MET A 211 -16.30 -7.15 -2.22
N ALA A 212 -15.72 -7.73 -3.29
CA ALA A 212 -16.20 -7.53 -4.66
C ALA A 212 -17.63 -8.07 -4.84
N GLY A 213 -17.91 -9.27 -4.35
CA GLY A 213 -19.24 -9.89 -4.40
C GLY A 213 -20.31 -9.06 -3.69
N TYR A 214 -20.00 -8.56 -2.48
CA TYR A 214 -20.90 -7.69 -1.72
C TYR A 214 -21.21 -6.38 -2.46
N ARG A 215 -20.19 -5.74 -3.04
CA ARG A 215 -20.37 -4.50 -3.81
C ARG A 215 -21.16 -4.70 -5.11
N LEU A 216 -20.89 -5.78 -5.84
CA LEU A 216 -21.65 -6.13 -7.05
C LEU A 216 -23.10 -6.41 -6.75
N HIS A 217 -23.38 -7.10 -5.64
CA HIS A 217 -24.76 -7.38 -5.22
C HIS A 217 -25.51 -6.09 -4.85
N LYS A 218 -24.86 -5.17 -4.13
CA LYS A 218 -25.44 -3.86 -3.77
C LYS A 218 -25.65 -2.99 -5.00
N GLY A 219 -24.65 -2.91 -5.90
CA GLY A 219 -24.77 -2.13 -7.14
C GLY A 219 -25.86 -2.61 -8.08
N LYS A 220 -26.15 -3.93 -8.13
CA LYS A 220 -27.31 -4.45 -8.87
C LYS A 220 -28.64 -4.02 -8.26
N LYS A 221 -28.75 -3.91 -6.94
CA LYS A 221 -29.97 -3.41 -6.28
C LYS A 221 -30.19 -1.92 -6.59
N ASP A 222 -29.14 -1.12 -6.55
CA ASP A 222 -29.22 0.32 -6.85
C ASP A 222 -29.49 0.60 -8.35
N ALA A 223 -29.04 -0.30 -9.26
CA ALA A 223 -29.32 -0.21 -10.70
C ALA A 223 -30.76 -0.64 -11.07
N PHE A 224 -31.45 -1.32 -10.18
CA PHE A 224 -32.84 -1.78 -10.43
C PHE A 224 -33.91 -0.75 -10.03
N TYR A 225 -33.52 0.39 -9.44
CA TYR A 225 -34.36 1.57 -9.23
C TYR A 225 -33.84 2.71 -10.11
N PRO A 226 -34.32 2.84 -11.37
CA PRO A 226 -34.10 4.07 -12.12
C PRO A 226 -34.87 5.20 -11.43
N LEU A 227 -34.16 6.26 -11.08
CA LEU A 227 -34.74 7.55 -10.69
C LEU A 227 -35.44 8.19 -11.88
#